data_55beca4ed1184f11bd77a2389d36598f
#
_entry.id   55beca4ed1184f11bd77a2389d36598f
#
_cell.length_a   1.000
_cell.length_b   1.000
_cell.length_c   1.000
_cell.angle_alpha   90.00
_cell.angle_beta   90.00
_cell.angle_gamma   90.00
#
_symmetry.space_group_name_H-M   'P 1'
#
loop_
_entity.id
_entity.type
_entity.pdbx_description
1 polymer ?
#
loop_
_entity_poly.entity_id
_entity_poly.type
_entity_poly.pdbx_seq_one_letter_code
_entity_poly.pdbx_strand_id
1 'polypeptide(L)'
;MRIFTASLATETNTFSPMYTDVHSFYQSFYAAPGQHPATPTLCSAPLIACREYAQAHAGIAIIEGSCAWAEPGGLLNRQSYELLRDEILLQLREAMPVQAVLLGL
;
A
#
# COMPACT_ATOMS: atom_id res chain seq x y z
N MET A 1 8.95 -16.81 -9.86
CA MET A 1 9.11 -16.04 -8.62
C MET A 1 7.81 -15.30 -8.33
N ARG A 2 7.39 -15.31 -7.08
CA ARG A 2 6.19 -14.63 -6.61
C ARG A 2 6.61 -13.43 -5.77
N ILE A 3 6.08 -12.25 -6.09
CA ILE A 3 6.39 -11.00 -5.39
C ILE A 3 5.09 -10.41 -4.85
N PHE A 4 5.05 -10.12 -3.56
CA PHE A 4 3.94 -9.38 -2.94
C PHE A 4 4.28 -7.90 -2.89
N THR A 5 3.33 -7.04 -3.22
CA THR A 5 3.50 -5.59 -3.13
C THR A 5 2.27 -4.93 -2.53
N ALA A 6 2.49 -3.95 -1.68
CA ALA A 6 1.44 -3.13 -1.06
C ALA A 6 2.01 -1.75 -0.73
N SER A 7 1.15 -0.80 -0.40
CA SER A 7 1.61 0.51 0.08
C SER A 7 0.71 1.07 1.18
N LEU A 8 1.34 1.80 2.10
CA LEU A 8 0.66 2.52 3.18
C LEU A 8 1.49 3.75 3.52
N ALA A 9 1.03 4.92 3.16
CA ALA A 9 1.82 6.13 3.29
C ALA A 9 1.00 7.35 3.72
N THR A 10 1.62 8.21 4.51
CA THR A 10 1.14 9.54 4.81
C THR A 10 2.30 10.42 5.30
N GLU A 11 2.20 11.72 5.12
CA GLU A 11 3.11 12.68 5.72
C GLU A 11 2.48 13.29 6.96
N THR A 12 3.23 13.30 8.07
CA THR A 12 2.76 13.82 9.34
C THR A 12 3.29 15.22 9.59
N ASN A 13 2.37 16.16 9.82
CA ASN A 13 2.67 17.48 10.35
C ASN A 13 2.25 17.50 11.82
N THR A 14 3.23 17.44 12.72
CA THR A 14 2.98 17.41 14.17
C THR A 14 2.39 18.71 14.73
N PHE A 15 2.41 19.80 13.96
CA PHE A 15 1.75 21.04 14.34
C PHE A 15 0.26 21.08 13.97
N SER A 16 -0.22 20.12 13.17
CA SER A 16 -1.63 20.03 12.85
C SER A 16 -2.43 19.60 14.08
N PRO A 17 -3.53 20.28 14.44
CA PRO A 17 -4.39 19.84 15.53
C PRO A 17 -5.32 18.70 15.16
N MET A 18 -5.39 18.35 13.89
CA MET A 18 -6.29 17.31 13.36
C MET A 18 -5.51 16.00 13.18
N TYR A 19 -5.95 14.95 13.84
CA TYR A 19 -5.39 13.62 13.63
C TYR A 19 -5.76 13.07 12.25
N THR A 20 -4.85 12.25 11.70
CA THR A 20 -5.14 11.41 10.54
C THR A 20 -5.75 10.09 11.00
N ASP A 21 -6.80 9.63 10.35
CA ASP A 21 -7.45 8.37 10.65
C ASP A 21 -7.72 7.55 9.37
N VAL A 22 -8.36 6.40 9.52
CA VAL A 22 -8.65 5.52 8.38
C VAL A 22 -9.51 6.21 7.32
N HIS A 23 -10.42 7.09 7.71
CA HIS A 23 -11.25 7.84 6.76
C HIS A 23 -10.43 8.81 5.92
N SER A 24 -9.35 9.37 6.48
CA SER A 24 -8.41 10.21 5.72
C SER A 24 -7.81 9.45 4.54
N PHE A 25 -7.48 8.17 4.72
CA PHE A 25 -7.01 7.31 3.63
C PHE A 25 -8.11 7.04 2.60
N TYR A 26 -9.31 6.68 3.02
CA TYR A 26 -10.42 6.43 2.10
C TYR A 26 -10.83 7.67 1.30
N GLN A 27 -10.71 8.85 1.87
CA GLN A 27 -10.98 10.12 1.19
C GLN A 27 -9.85 10.54 0.25
N SER A 28 -8.60 10.19 0.56
CA SER A 28 -7.45 10.52 -0.27
C SER A 28 -7.26 9.47 -1.36
N PHE A 29 -6.81 8.28 -0.99
CA PHE A 29 -6.65 7.17 -1.92
C PHE A 29 -6.66 5.84 -1.17
N TYR A 30 -7.49 4.93 -1.64
CA TYR A 30 -7.48 3.53 -1.21
C TYR A 30 -7.83 2.65 -2.40
N ALA A 31 -6.95 1.70 -2.69
CA ALA A 31 -7.20 0.64 -3.66
C ALA A 31 -7.14 -0.72 -2.94
N ALA A 32 -8.23 -1.47 -3.02
CA ALA A 32 -8.27 -2.85 -2.56
C ALA A 32 -7.29 -3.72 -3.36
N PRO A 33 -6.94 -4.93 -2.88
CA PRO A 33 -6.03 -5.82 -3.59
C PRO A 33 -6.40 -5.99 -5.06
N GLY A 34 -5.44 -5.78 -5.95
CA GLY A 34 -5.62 -5.89 -7.39
C GLY A 34 -6.44 -4.77 -8.06
N GLN A 35 -6.87 -3.77 -7.31
CA GLN A 35 -7.72 -2.68 -7.83
C GLN A 35 -6.96 -1.37 -8.09
N HIS A 36 -5.65 -1.37 -7.94
CA HIS A 36 -4.85 -0.17 -8.20
C HIS A 36 -4.89 0.17 -9.70
N PRO A 37 -5.16 1.45 -10.07
CA PRO A 37 -5.17 1.87 -11.47
C PRO A 37 -3.80 1.72 -12.13
N ALA A 38 -3.75 1.88 -13.45
CA ALA A 38 -2.51 1.79 -14.22
C ALA A 38 -1.57 2.95 -13.93
N THR A 39 -2.10 4.12 -13.59
CA THR A 39 -1.30 5.31 -13.27
C THR A 39 -0.79 5.25 -11.84
N PRO A 40 0.51 5.48 -11.60
CA PRO A 40 1.03 5.53 -10.25
C PRO A 40 0.43 6.68 -9.45
N THR A 41 0.25 6.46 -8.15
CA THR A 41 -0.12 7.48 -7.18
C THR A 41 1.04 7.66 -6.19
N LEU A 42 0.85 8.50 -5.18
CA LEU A 42 1.84 8.67 -4.13
C LEU A 42 2.18 7.31 -3.49
N CYS A 43 3.46 7.00 -3.37
CA CYS A 43 4.02 5.77 -2.78
C CYS A 43 3.62 4.44 -3.47
N SER A 44 2.95 4.46 -4.61
CA SER A 44 2.62 3.24 -5.35
C SER A 44 3.58 2.92 -6.50
N ALA A 45 4.63 3.69 -6.69
CA ALA A 45 5.64 3.42 -7.72
C ALA A 45 6.22 1.99 -7.64
N PRO A 46 6.47 1.41 -6.45
CA PRO A 46 6.93 0.02 -6.36
C PRO A 46 5.96 -0.98 -7.01
N LEU A 47 4.64 -0.79 -6.85
CA LEU A 47 3.65 -1.66 -7.46
C LEU A 47 3.70 -1.56 -9.00
N ILE A 48 3.78 -0.35 -9.53
CA ILE A 48 3.89 -0.14 -10.99
C ILE A 48 5.18 -0.77 -11.52
N ALA A 49 6.30 -0.56 -10.84
CA ALA A 49 7.58 -1.19 -11.21
C ALA A 49 7.50 -2.73 -11.20
N CYS A 50 6.81 -3.31 -10.22
CA CYS A 50 6.55 -4.76 -10.18
C CYS A 50 5.77 -5.23 -11.41
N ARG A 51 4.71 -4.51 -11.78
CA ARG A 51 3.92 -4.85 -12.98
C ARG A 51 4.76 -4.83 -14.25
N GLU A 52 5.53 -3.77 -14.43
CA GLU A 52 6.43 -3.61 -15.59
C GLU A 52 7.47 -4.72 -15.63
N TYR A 53 8.08 -5.03 -14.49
CA TYR A 53 9.06 -6.10 -14.37
C TYR A 53 8.46 -7.45 -14.74
N ALA A 54 7.27 -7.75 -14.25
CA ALA A 54 6.59 -9.01 -14.57
C ALA A 54 6.21 -9.12 -16.05
N GLN A 55 5.86 -8.01 -16.69
CA GLN A 55 5.59 -7.99 -18.13
C GLN A 55 6.84 -8.26 -18.95
N ALA A 56 8.00 -7.81 -18.49
CA ALA A 56 9.28 -7.96 -19.18
C ALA A 56 9.98 -9.30 -18.91
N HIS A 57 9.59 -10.03 -17.88
CA HIS A 57 10.27 -11.24 -17.42
C HIS A 57 9.29 -12.39 -17.22
N ALA A 58 9.46 -13.47 -17.99
CA ALA A 58 8.64 -14.67 -17.83
C ALA A 58 8.86 -15.33 -16.46
N GLY A 59 7.80 -15.95 -15.92
CA GLY A 59 7.87 -16.67 -14.65
C GLY A 59 7.78 -15.80 -13.41
N ILE A 60 7.47 -14.51 -13.54
CA ILE A 60 7.25 -13.59 -12.43
C ILE A 60 5.74 -13.41 -12.22
N ALA A 61 5.28 -13.69 -11.02
CA ALA A 61 3.89 -13.44 -10.61
C ALA A 61 3.85 -12.34 -9.54
N ILE A 62 3.03 -11.33 -9.75
CA ILE A 62 2.82 -10.25 -8.80
C ILE A 62 1.51 -10.48 -8.07
N ILE A 63 1.56 -10.45 -6.75
CA ILE A 63 0.39 -10.48 -5.88
C ILE A 63 0.26 -9.08 -5.27
N GLU A 64 -0.78 -8.39 -5.65
CA GLU A 64 -1.03 -7.02 -5.22
C GLU A 64 -1.90 -7.01 -3.97
N GLY A 65 -1.36 -6.47 -2.88
CA GLY A 65 -2.11 -6.11 -1.71
C GLY A 65 -2.78 -4.75 -1.86
N SER A 66 -3.35 -4.25 -0.77
CA SER A 66 -3.95 -2.92 -0.73
C SER A 66 -2.90 -1.82 -0.85
N CYS A 67 -3.30 -0.71 -1.47
CA CYS A 67 -2.51 0.50 -1.58
C CYS A 67 -3.32 1.67 -1.03
N ALA A 68 -2.79 2.36 -0.04
CA ALA A 68 -3.47 3.47 0.58
C ALA A 68 -2.50 4.61 0.91
N TRP A 69 -2.94 5.84 0.71
CA TRP A 69 -2.23 7.00 1.21
C TRP A 69 -3.22 8.06 1.67
N ALA A 70 -2.80 8.87 2.63
CA ALA A 70 -3.56 10.01 3.12
C ALA A 70 -2.79 11.30 2.87
N GLU A 71 -3.53 12.36 2.54
CA GLU A 71 -3.00 13.70 2.43
C GLU A 71 -2.27 14.11 3.71
N PRO A 72 -1.23 14.98 3.62
CA PRO A 72 -0.53 15.47 4.79
C PRO A 72 -1.48 16.02 5.85
N GLY A 73 -1.32 15.55 7.08
CA GLY A 73 -2.18 15.91 8.20
C GLY A 73 -1.48 15.69 9.52
N GLY A 74 -2.24 15.60 10.60
CA GLY A 74 -1.70 15.32 11.93
C GLY A 74 -1.29 13.86 12.13
N LEU A 75 -0.93 13.53 13.34
CA LEU A 75 -0.52 12.17 13.70
C LEU A 75 -1.59 11.15 13.33
N LEU A 76 -1.17 10.07 12.74
CA LEU A 76 -2.03 8.91 12.49
C LEU A 76 -2.33 8.22 13.83
N ASN A 77 -3.62 8.03 14.14
CA ASN A 77 -3.97 7.34 15.38
C ASN A 77 -3.65 5.84 15.28
N ARG A 78 -3.35 5.26 16.44
CA ARG A 78 -2.92 3.85 16.55
C ARG A 78 -3.93 2.89 15.94
N GLN A 79 -5.20 3.06 16.25
CA GLN A 79 -6.26 2.13 15.81
C GLN A 79 -6.36 2.09 14.28
N SER A 80 -6.30 3.23 13.63
CA SER A 80 -6.33 3.31 12.15
C SER A 80 -5.08 2.70 11.53
N TYR A 81 -3.91 2.97 12.12
CA TYR A 81 -2.65 2.37 11.66
C TYR A 81 -2.69 0.84 11.77
N GLU A 82 -3.08 0.32 12.94
CA GLU A 82 -3.15 -1.12 13.16
C GLU A 82 -4.13 -1.80 12.20
N LEU A 83 -5.28 -1.18 11.94
CA LEU A 83 -6.27 -1.70 11.00
C LEU A 83 -5.69 -1.82 9.59
N LEU A 84 -5.07 -0.76 9.07
CA LEU A 84 -4.50 -0.75 7.72
C LEU A 84 -3.27 -1.67 7.61
N ARG A 85 -2.42 -1.68 8.64
CA ARG A 85 -1.27 -2.59 8.72
C ARG A 85 -1.72 -4.06 8.73
N ASP A 86 -2.67 -4.40 9.59
CA ASP A 86 -3.13 -5.77 9.76
C ASP A 86 -3.83 -6.29 8.50
N GLU A 87 -4.50 -5.44 7.77
CA GLU A 87 -5.05 -5.76 6.46
C GLU A 87 -3.94 -6.21 5.49
N ILE A 88 -2.86 -5.45 5.38
CA ILE A 88 -1.71 -5.81 4.53
C ILE A 88 -1.06 -7.11 5.01
N LEU A 89 -0.89 -7.29 6.32
CA LEU A 89 -0.30 -8.51 6.87
C LEU A 89 -1.16 -9.74 6.58
N LEU A 90 -2.48 -9.62 6.66
CA LEU A 90 -3.39 -10.71 6.30
C LEU A 90 -3.28 -11.06 4.82
N GLN A 91 -3.26 -10.06 3.95
CA GLN A 91 -3.09 -10.25 2.51
C GLN A 91 -1.75 -10.93 2.19
N LEU A 92 -0.67 -10.53 2.87
CA LEU A 92 0.63 -11.18 2.70
C LEU A 92 0.60 -12.65 3.13
N ARG A 93 -0.02 -12.96 4.27
CA ARG A 93 -0.18 -14.35 4.73
C ARG A 93 -0.93 -15.21 3.73
N GLU A 94 -1.99 -14.67 3.15
CA GLU A 94 -2.77 -15.36 2.11
C GLU A 94 -1.98 -15.55 0.81
N ALA A 95 -1.06 -14.64 0.51
CA ALA A 95 -0.19 -14.71 -0.67
C ALA A 95 0.95 -15.71 -0.55
N MET A 96 1.31 -16.09 0.67
CA MET A 96 2.47 -16.98 0.91
C MET A 96 2.32 -18.34 0.20
N PRO A 97 3.42 -18.94 -0.29
CA PRO A 97 4.79 -18.43 -0.22
C PRO A 97 5.10 -17.36 -1.28
N VAL A 98 5.88 -16.37 -0.91
CA VAL A 98 6.44 -15.36 -1.81
C VAL A 98 7.97 -15.29 -1.63
N GLN A 99 8.69 -14.94 -2.68
CA GLN A 99 10.16 -14.83 -2.63
C GLN A 99 10.61 -13.39 -2.34
N ALA A 100 9.74 -12.41 -2.57
CA ALA A 100 10.03 -11.01 -2.28
C ALA A 100 8.79 -10.25 -1.83
N VAL A 101 9.00 -9.24 -1.01
CA VAL A 101 7.99 -8.26 -0.60
C VAL A 101 8.52 -6.88 -0.93
N LEU A 102 7.73 -6.09 -1.64
CA LEU A 102 8.07 -4.72 -2.00
C LEU A 102 6.98 -3.78 -1.50
N LEU A 103 7.36 -2.85 -0.64
CA LEU A 103 6.41 -1.93 0.01
C LEU A 103 6.70 -0.49 -0.40
N GLY A 104 5.63 0.26 -0.68
CA GLY A 104 5.66 1.72 -0.77
C GLY A 104 5.22 2.33 0.57
N LEU A 105 6.13 3.04 1.22
CA LEU A 105 5.91 3.63 2.54
C LEU A 105 6.18 5.12 2.53
#